data_774aae1b311162282d3e78a47289082f
#
_entry.id   774aae1b311162282d3e78a47289082f
#
_cell.length_a   1.000
_cell.length_b   1.000
_cell.length_c   1.000
_cell.angle_alpha   90.00
_cell.angle_beta   90.00
_cell.angle_gamma   90.00
#
_symmetry.space_group_name_H-M   'P 1'
#
loop_
_entity.id
_entity.type
_entity.pdbx_description
1 polymer ?
#
loop_
_entity_poly.entity_id
_entity_poly.type
_entity_poly.pdbx_seq_one_letter_code
_entity_poly.pdbx_strand_id
1 'polypeptide(L)'
;MLEAVHPEGRPGVRPDEAPDVAEAVAEFAEFLKKAWKALGPLFKDVYCGSDEGKCLYMNDTVVCTFLAVTMLKCRSRNAVDGCRNSEGMAGSMLYLSGQGWWPKGEKFTTACTGTFVYRTRKWDCEKVKLVNAGLVKRLINAKLFEKDRVSGRCYALAVDAVHRDVRRNGKGETLSAKEKKTIALEAKLITKTGMSVTVCSESVEPYDDKKDKQDCEINAFKRMAPVLRKLMKKFPLCLVGDALYGCDSVWRICDGYGWKYVTTFKEGRMPDVYANVVLMFKCGDCESGELLKGDGKPRFGTMKWVCGVETNAADRYKINVVFGEVSIFGEKTAKGKDKKPYKGMFATNLPIDGLDKADEIFCWGRRRWNIENVFKEQKHSGFGLKHRFVNATNANKTWYYLMQIAWTLWQMFQRGFLLRLESGCRKMTQVLWCEEIRTYIRHFGCVMMKPRYQLLCRAQL
;
A
#
# COMPACT_ATOMS: atom_id res chain seq x y z
N MET A 1 -19.99 -4.33 38.65
CA MET A 1 -18.63 -4.85 38.37
C MET A 1 -18.78 -6.15 37.57
N LEU A 2 -18.59 -6.09 36.27
CA LEU A 2 -18.54 -7.26 35.44
C LEU A 2 -17.05 -7.43 35.04
N GLU A 3 -16.40 -8.39 35.68
CA GLU A 3 -15.07 -8.81 35.29
C GLU A 3 -15.11 -9.38 33.88
N ALA A 4 -14.29 -8.80 33.01
CA ALA A 4 -14.09 -9.31 31.66
C ALA A 4 -13.32 -10.63 31.76
N VAL A 5 -14.02 -11.75 31.55
CA VAL A 5 -13.41 -13.06 31.41
C VAL A 5 -12.67 -13.10 30.06
N HIS A 6 -11.35 -13.01 30.12
CA HIS A 6 -10.49 -13.31 28.95
C HIS A 6 -10.43 -14.83 28.73
N PRO A 7 -10.63 -15.29 27.49
CA PRO A 7 -10.36 -16.70 27.20
C PRO A 7 -8.84 -16.92 27.18
N GLU A 8 -8.42 -17.73 28.14
CA GLU A 8 -7.16 -18.45 28.27
C GLU A 8 -5.82 -17.73 28.07
N GLY A 9 -5.17 -17.46 29.19
CA GLY A 9 -3.74 -17.70 29.34
C GLY A 9 -2.73 -16.66 28.80
N ARG A 10 -3.13 -15.41 28.51
CA ARG A 10 -2.16 -14.34 28.26
C ARG A 10 -2.13 -13.37 29.45
N PRO A 11 -0.94 -12.91 29.91
CA PRO A 11 -0.87 -11.92 30.98
C PRO A 11 -1.65 -10.67 30.55
N GLY A 12 -2.76 -10.40 31.24
CA GLY A 12 -3.59 -9.23 30.99
C GLY A 12 -2.78 -7.97 31.20
N VAL A 13 -2.88 -7.03 30.25
CA VAL A 13 -2.43 -5.65 30.44
C VAL A 13 -3.31 -5.08 31.54
N ARG A 14 -2.73 -4.50 32.59
CA ARG A 14 -3.50 -3.84 33.64
C ARG A 14 -4.29 -2.67 33.05
N PRO A 15 -5.54 -2.42 33.47
CA PRO A 15 -6.37 -1.36 32.90
C PRO A 15 -5.75 0.05 32.97
N ASP A 16 -4.87 0.27 33.93
CA ASP A 16 -4.11 1.49 34.19
C ASP A 16 -2.87 1.66 33.27
N GLU A 17 -2.45 0.60 32.58
CA GLU A 17 -1.33 0.59 31.63
C GLU A 17 -1.78 0.52 30.16
N ALA A 18 -3.06 0.33 29.89
CA ALA A 18 -3.57 0.26 28.52
C ALA A 18 -3.73 1.68 27.96
N PRO A 19 -3.25 1.94 26.72
CA PRO A 19 -3.63 3.15 26.01
C PRO A 19 -5.16 3.20 25.92
N ASP A 20 -5.72 4.41 25.95
CA ASP A 20 -7.17 4.58 25.92
C ASP A 20 -7.75 4.06 24.59
N VAL A 21 -8.16 2.79 24.63
CA VAL A 21 -8.82 2.11 23.50
C VAL A 21 -10.07 2.86 23.08
N ALA A 22 -10.73 3.49 24.05
CA ALA A 22 -11.93 4.27 23.83
C ALA A 22 -11.61 5.50 22.96
N GLU A 23 -10.54 6.22 23.27
CA GLU A 23 -10.07 7.33 22.44
C GLU A 23 -9.68 6.86 21.03
N ALA A 24 -8.94 5.75 20.92
CA ALA A 24 -8.57 5.18 19.63
C ALA A 24 -9.79 4.80 18.77
N VAL A 25 -10.87 4.30 19.39
CA VAL A 25 -12.12 3.98 18.68
C VAL A 25 -12.86 5.24 18.23
N ALA A 26 -12.92 6.27 19.06
CA ALA A 26 -13.54 7.54 18.69
C ALA A 26 -12.83 8.19 17.51
N GLU A 27 -11.52 8.22 17.55
CA GLU A 27 -10.70 8.74 16.45
C GLU A 27 -10.78 7.89 15.18
N PHE A 28 -10.87 6.57 15.33
CA PHE A 28 -11.08 5.67 14.20
C PHE A 28 -12.42 5.93 13.52
N ALA A 29 -13.49 6.12 14.30
CA ALA A 29 -14.81 6.43 13.77
C ALA A 29 -14.84 7.79 13.05
N GLU A 30 -14.28 8.83 13.65
CA GLU A 30 -14.21 10.17 13.07
C GLU A 30 -13.32 10.15 11.80
N PHE A 31 -12.22 9.43 11.84
CA PHE A 31 -11.37 9.23 10.68
C PHE A 31 -12.13 8.54 9.53
N LEU A 32 -12.82 7.42 9.80
CA LEU A 32 -13.61 6.71 8.79
C LEU A 32 -14.72 7.59 8.22
N LYS A 33 -15.41 8.36 9.05
CA LYS A 33 -16.46 9.29 8.61
C LYS A 33 -15.90 10.34 7.64
N LYS A 34 -14.76 10.96 7.98
CA LYS A 34 -14.08 11.92 7.11
C LYS A 34 -13.57 11.25 5.82
N ALA A 35 -12.97 10.07 5.95
CA ALA A 35 -12.50 9.30 4.81
C ALA A 35 -13.66 8.91 3.87
N TRP A 36 -14.79 8.47 4.44
CA TRP A 36 -15.98 8.12 3.66
C TRP A 36 -16.58 9.33 2.92
N LYS A 37 -16.66 10.48 3.58
CA LYS A 37 -17.08 11.73 2.92
C LYS A 37 -16.21 12.07 1.71
N ALA A 38 -14.93 11.73 1.76
CA ALA A 38 -14.01 11.90 0.63
C ALA A 38 -14.10 10.78 -0.40
N LEU A 39 -14.32 9.52 0.01
CA LEU A 39 -14.32 8.36 -0.88
C LEU A 39 -15.66 8.09 -1.56
N GLY A 40 -16.78 8.22 -0.83
CA GLY A 40 -18.13 7.90 -1.32
C GLY A 40 -18.44 8.47 -2.71
N PRO A 41 -18.13 9.75 -2.99
CA PRO A 41 -18.34 10.31 -4.33
C PRO A 41 -17.52 9.61 -5.44
N LEU A 42 -16.38 8.99 -5.12
CA LEU A 42 -15.56 8.25 -6.08
C LEU A 42 -16.14 6.86 -6.41
N PHE A 43 -17.02 6.34 -5.53
CA PHE A 43 -17.65 5.05 -5.73
C PHE A 43 -18.96 5.12 -6.54
N LYS A 44 -19.57 6.29 -6.71
CA LYS A 44 -20.85 6.43 -7.42
C LYS A 44 -20.85 5.78 -8.81
N ASP A 45 -19.76 5.95 -9.56
CA ASP A 45 -19.62 5.39 -10.90
C ASP A 45 -19.33 3.87 -10.90
N VAL A 46 -18.98 3.29 -9.73
CA VAL A 46 -18.70 1.87 -9.58
C VAL A 46 -19.99 1.05 -9.57
N TYR A 47 -21.07 1.60 -9.02
CA TYR A 47 -22.29 0.87 -8.68
C TYR A 47 -23.28 0.72 -9.85
N CYS A 48 -22.87 0.96 -11.09
CA CYS A 48 -23.73 0.92 -12.26
C CYS A 48 -24.65 -0.30 -12.27
N GLY A 49 -25.98 -0.07 -12.35
CA GLY A 49 -26.99 -1.10 -12.55
C GLY A 49 -27.35 -1.93 -11.30
N SER A 50 -26.96 -1.52 -10.11
CA SER A 50 -27.45 -2.14 -8.89
C SER A 50 -28.77 -1.52 -8.45
N ASP A 51 -29.81 -2.33 -8.46
CA ASP A 51 -31.14 -1.97 -7.96
C ASP A 51 -31.07 -1.89 -6.42
N GLU A 52 -30.90 -0.68 -5.88
CA GLU A 52 -30.82 -0.46 -4.43
C GLU A 52 -32.20 -0.46 -3.76
N GLY A 53 -33.28 -0.29 -4.54
CA GLY A 53 -34.63 -0.10 -4.00
C GLY A 53 -35.23 -1.29 -3.25
N LYS A 54 -34.64 -2.49 -3.38
CA LYS A 54 -35.10 -3.72 -2.70
C LYS A 54 -34.04 -4.36 -1.81
N CYS A 55 -32.99 -3.64 -1.48
CA CYS A 55 -31.84 -4.20 -0.80
C CYS A 55 -31.74 -3.71 0.65
N LEU A 56 -31.52 -4.65 1.58
CA LEU A 56 -31.31 -4.35 3.01
C LEU A 56 -30.13 -3.42 3.26
N TYR A 57 -29.06 -3.51 2.44
CA TYR A 57 -27.86 -2.70 2.54
C TYR A 57 -27.66 -1.88 1.27
N MET A 58 -27.41 -0.59 1.42
CA MET A 58 -26.91 0.26 0.35
C MET A 58 -25.51 -0.20 -0.08
N ASN A 59 -25.13 0.07 -1.33
CA ASN A 59 -23.77 -0.24 -1.81
C ASN A 59 -22.71 0.45 -0.96
N ASP A 60 -22.95 1.69 -0.57
CA ASP A 60 -22.08 2.46 0.32
C ASP A 60 -21.86 1.76 1.66
N THR A 61 -22.92 1.18 2.25
CA THR A 61 -22.81 0.42 3.50
C THR A 61 -21.98 -0.84 3.32
N VAL A 62 -22.17 -1.56 2.22
CA VAL A 62 -21.38 -2.76 1.90
C VAL A 62 -19.90 -2.40 1.75
N VAL A 63 -19.56 -1.34 1.02
CA VAL A 63 -18.16 -0.91 0.85
C VAL A 63 -17.57 -0.40 2.15
N CYS A 64 -18.29 0.47 2.89
CA CYS A 64 -17.84 1.01 4.16
C CYS A 64 -17.56 -0.10 5.18
N THR A 65 -18.47 -1.06 5.29
CA THR A 65 -18.28 -2.25 6.14
C THR A 65 -17.02 -3.01 5.74
N PHE A 66 -16.85 -3.26 4.44
CA PHE A 66 -15.70 -4.01 3.96
C PHE A 66 -14.38 -3.28 4.21
N LEU A 67 -14.32 -1.97 3.98
CA LEU A 67 -13.12 -1.17 4.27
C LEU A 67 -12.80 -1.18 5.77
N ALA A 68 -13.80 -0.97 6.63
CA ALA A 68 -13.62 -0.97 8.08
C ALA A 68 -13.10 -2.32 8.59
N VAL A 69 -13.76 -3.44 8.24
CA VAL A 69 -13.32 -4.76 8.71
C VAL A 69 -11.96 -5.16 8.13
N THR A 70 -11.61 -4.71 6.93
CA THR A 70 -10.30 -4.93 6.34
C THR A 70 -9.22 -4.11 7.06
N MET A 71 -9.47 -2.85 7.36
CA MET A 71 -8.58 -2.02 8.18
C MET A 71 -8.38 -2.63 9.56
N LEU A 72 -9.42 -3.16 10.17
CA LEU A 72 -9.38 -3.88 11.45
C LEU A 72 -8.85 -5.32 11.33
N LYS A 73 -8.23 -5.65 10.20
CA LYS A 73 -7.49 -6.90 9.96
C LYS A 73 -8.31 -8.18 10.14
N CYS A 74 -9.59 -8.15 9.77
CA CYS A 74 -10.40 -9.36 9.64
C CYS A 74 -9.91 -10.19 8.45
N ARG A 75 -9.06 -11.18 8.73
CA ARG A 75 -8.23 -11.91 7.74
C ARG A 75 -9.01 -12.83 6.81
N SER A 76 -10.23 -13.21 7.17
CA SER A 76 -11.00 -14.22 6.44
C SER A 76 -12.47 -13.88 6.38
N ARG A 77 -13.19 -14.52 5.46
CA ARG A 77 -14.64 -14.39 5.36
C ARG A 77 -15.34 -14.77 6.66
N ASN A 78 -14.91 -15.87 7.30
CA ASN A 78 -15.48 -16.32 8.57
C ASN A 78 -15.25 -15.29 9.70
N ALA A 79 -14.10 -14.63 9.72
CA ALA A 79 -13.84 -13.57 10.71
C ALA A 79 -14.74 -12.35 10.50
N VAL A 80 -15.02 -11.99 9.24
CA VAL A 80 -15.96 -10.91 8.89
C VAL A 80 -17.38 -11.31 9.27
N ASP A 81 -17.81 -12.53 8.89
CA ASP A 81 -19.16 -13.03 9.19
C ASP A 81 -19.37 -13.24 10.69
N GLY A 82 -18.32 -13.56 11.45
CA GLY A 82 -18.34 -13.64 12.91
C GLY A 82 -18.60 -12.31 13.62
N CYS A 83 -18.38 -11.17 12.96
CA CYS A 83 -18.71 -9.85 13.46
C CYS A 83 -20.15 -9.41 13.11
N ARG A 84 -20.84 -10.14 12.23
CA ARG A 84 -22.10 -9.73 11.60
C ARG A 84 -23.23 -9.43 12.58
N ASN A 85 -23.39 -10.27 13.59
CA ASN A 85 -24.53 -10.22 14.53
C ASN A 85 -24.30 -9.26 15.71
N SER A 86 -23.27 -8.45 15.65
CA SER A 86 -23.00 -7.42 16.67
C SER A 86 -23.77 -6.15 16.33
N GLU A 87 -24.70 -5.76 17.22
CA GLU A 87 -25.47 -4.51 17.06
C GLU A 87 -24.56 -3.29 17.03
N GLY A 88 -23.52 -3.27 17.85
CA GLY A 88 -22.54 -2.17 17.87
C GLY A 88 -21.81 -2.02 16.54
N MET A 89 -21.40 -3.15 15.93
CA MET A 89 -20.77 -3.12 14.61
C MET A 89 -21.77 -2.70 13.53
N ALA A 90 -22.97 -3.25 13.53
CA ALA A 90 -24.00 -2.95 12.53
C ALA A 90 -24.39 -1.46 12.56
N GLY A 91 -24.73 -0.93 13.75
CA GLY A 91 -25.05 0.48 13.92
C GLY A 91 -23.93 1.40 13.49
N SER A 92 -22.68 1.04 13.82
CA SER A 92 -21.51 1.80 13.41
C SER A 92 -21.38 1.86 11.89
N MET A 93 -21.54 0.75 11.18
CA MET A 93 -21.40 0.71 9.74
C MET A 93 -22.51 1.47 9.01
N LEU A 94 -23.75 1.38 9.48
CA LEU A 94 -24.87 2.16 8.95
C LEU A 94 -24.65 3.66 9.13
N TYR A 95 -24.26 4.07 10.34
CA TYR A 95 -23.96 5.46 10.63
C TYR A 95 -22.83 6.02 9.77
N LEU A 96 -21.71 5.28 9.68
CA LEU A 96 -20.52 5.72 8.93
C LEU A 96 -20.78 5.80 7.41
N SER A 97 -21.61 4.91 6.88
CA SER A 97 -21.97 4.90 5.45
C SER A 97 -23.07 5.90 5.09
N GLY A 98 -23.78 6.44 6.08
CA GLY A 98 -24.91 7.35 5.85
C GLY A 98 -26.22 6.64 5.51
N GLN A 99 -26.35 5.32 5.73
CA GLN A 99 -27.63 4.61 5.60
C GLN A 99 -28.51 4.92 6.81
N GLY A 100 -29.42 5.87 6.68
CA GLY A 100 -30.29 6.36 7.76
C GLY A 100 -31.55 5.54 7.98
N TRP A 101 -31.67 4.33 7.42
CA TRP A 101 -32.86 3.50 7.54
C TRP A 101 -32.52 2.02 7.78
N TRP A 102 -33.43 1.32 8.45
CA TRP A 102 -33.42 -0.13 8.66
C TRP A 102 -34.85 -0.67 8.65
N PRO A 103 -35.13 -1.84 8.05
CA PRO A 103 -36.48 -2.39 8.04
C PRO A 103 -36.98 -2.69 9.46
N LYS A 104 -38.21 -2.27 9.73
CA LYS A 104 -38.86 -2.51 11.02
C LYS A 104 -39.04 -4.02 11.25
N GLY A 105 -38.61 -4.49 12.41
CA GLY A 105 -38.72 -5.92 12.80
C GLY A 105 -37.54 -6.79 12.35
N GLU A 106 -36.66 -6.31 11.49
CA GLU A 106 -35.47 -7.05 11.08
C GLU A 106 -34.34 -6.94 12.12
N LYS A 107 -33.63 -8.08 12.32
CA LYS A 107 -32.48 -8.10 13.22
C LYS A 107 -31.36 -7.23 12.70
N PHE A 108 -30.83 -6.39 13.56
CA PHE A 108 -29.75 -5.47 13.24
C PHE A 108 -28.45 -6.23 12.97
N THR A 109 -27.98 -6.25 11.71
CA THR A 109 -26.79 -7.00 11.31
C THR A 109 -25.96 -6.19 10.29
N THR A 110 -24.67 -6.54 10.14
CA THR A 110 -23.86 -6.03 9.03
C THR A 110 -24.03 -6.89 7.78
N ALA A 111 -23.66 -6.36 6.63
CA ALA A 111 -23.61 -7.12 5.38
C ALA A 111 -22.65 -8.32 5.54
N CYS A 112 -23.11 -9.51 5.20
CA CYS A 112 -22.26 -10.70 5.20
C CYS A 112 -21.34 -10.72 3.98
N THR A 113 -20.31 -11.56 4.04
CA THR A 113 -19.38 -11.72 2.92
C THR A 113 -20.05 -12.25 1.66
N GLY A 114 -21.14 -13.01 1.78
CA GLY A 114 -21.97 -13.42 0.65
C GLY A 114 -22.60 -12.25 -0.09
N THR A 115 -23.18 -11.27 0.65
CA THR A 115 -23.70 -10.01 0.10
C THR A 115 -22.61 -9.23 -0.62
N PHE A 116 -21.43 -9.12 0.01
CA PHE A 116 -20.28 -8.46 -0.61
C PHE A 116 -19.88 -9.13 -1.93
N VAL A 117 -19.76 -10.46 -1.97
CA VAL A 117 -19.41 -11.21 -3.18
C VAL A 117 -20.47 -11.05 -4.28
N TYR A 118 -21.74 -11.10 -3.91
CA TYR A 118 -22.85 -10.90 -4.86
C TYR A 118 -22.78 -9.52 -5.52
N ARG A 119 -22.57 -8.47 -4.73
CA ARG A 119 -22.47 -7.09 -5.22
C ARG A 119 -21.22 -6.90 -6.08
N THR A 120 -20.07 -7.31 -5.61
CA THR A 120 -18.79 -7.10 -6.31
C THR A 120 -18.65 -7.89 -7.62
N ARG A 121 -19.45 -8.93 -7.84
CA ARG A 121 -19.57 -9.59 -9.15
C ARG A 121 -20.15 -8.67 -10.21
N LYS A 122 -21.03 -7.75 -9.82
CA LYS A 122 -21.75 -6.83 -10.70
C LYS A 122 -21.04 -5.48 -10.88
N TRP A 123 -20.16 -5.12 -9.96
CA TRP A 123 -19.45 -3.85 -10.03
C TRP A 123 -18.35 -3.87 -11.10
N ASP A 124 -18.10 -2.71 -11.69
CA ASP A 124 -16.98 -2.52 -12.60
C ASP A 124 -15.66 -2.45 -11.79
N CYS A 125 -14.88 -3.53 -11.79
CA CYS A 125 -13.63 -3.58 -11.04
C CYS A 125 -12.58 -2.58 -11.54
N GLU A 126 -12.60 -2.20 -12.82
CA GLU A 126 -11.67 -1.18 -13.34
C GLU A 126 -12.02 0.20 -12.79
N LYS A 127 -13.30 0.51 -12.57
CA LYS A 127 -13.70 1.74 -11.87
C LYS A 127 -13.27 1.72 -10.39
N VAL A 128 -13.36 0.58 -9.70
CA VAL A 128 -12.81 0.44 -8.33
C VAL A 128 -11.31 0.69 -8.29
N LYS A 129 -10.57 0.19 -9.27
CA LYS A 129 -9.13 0.48 -9.44
C LYS A 129 -8.88 1.99 -9.52
N LEU A 130 -9.71 2.73 -10.25
CA LEU A 130 -9.57 4.19 -10.38
C LEU A 130 -9.85 4.96 -9.08
N VAL A 131 -10.62 4.40 -8.15
CA VAL A 131 -10.86 5.01 -6.82
C VAL A 131 -9.55 5.20 -6.06
N ASN A 132 -8.61 4.24 -6.12
CA ASN A 132 -7.27 4.39 -5.53
C ASN A 132 -6.55 5.64 -6.04
N ALA A 133 -6.51 5.82 -7.36
CA ALA A 133 -5.89 7.00 -7.96
C ALA A 133 -6.60 8.30 -7.55
N GLY A 134 -7.92 8.28 -7.47
CA GLY A 134 -8.75 9.39 -6.99
C GLY A 134 -8.42 9.78 -5.55
N LEU A 135 -8.28 8.79 -4.66
CA LEU A 135 -7.85 8.99 -3.28
C LEU A 135 -6.45 9.62 -3.23
N VAL A 136 -5.48 9.04 -3.94
CA VAL A 136 -4.10 9.56 -3.97
C VAL A 136 -4.04 11.00 -4.47
N LYS A 137 -4.81 11.36 -5.51
CA LYS A 137 -4.89 12.76 -5.98
C LYS A 137 -5.39 13.70 -4.89
N ARG A 138 -6.39 13.30 -4.12
CA ARG A 138 -6.89 14.10 -2.98
C ARG A 138 -5.81 14.29 -1.92
N LEU A 139 -5.05 13.24 -1.61
CA LEU A 139 -3.94 13.31 -0.65
C LEU A 139 -2.80 14.22 -1.14
N ILE A 140 -2.47 14.17 -2.43
CA ILE A 140 -1.49 15.08 -3.04
C ILE A 140 -2.00 16.53 -2.96
N ASN A 141 -3.24 16.79 -3.34
CA ASN A 141 -3.83 18.13 -3.28
C ASN A 141 -3.90 18.67 -1.84
N ALA A 142 -4.09 17.78 -0.86
CA ALA A 142 -3.98 18.10 0.57
C ALA A 142 -2.52 18.25 1.07
N LYS A 143 -1.53 18.24 0.16
CA LYS A 143 -0.10 18.42 0.42
C LYS A 143 0.53 17.37 1.36
N LEU A 144 -0.09 16.20 1.49
CA LEU A 144 0.40 15.15 2.39
C LEU A 144 1.83 14.66 2.01
N PHE A 145 2.20 14.74 0.74
CA PHE A 145 3.48 14.23 0.20
C PHE A 145 4.49 15.34 -0.16
N GLU A 146 4.26 16.61 0.21
CA GLU A 146 5.11 17.73 -0.19
C GLU A 146 6.56 17.57 0.28
N LYS A 147 6.77 17.11 1.52
CA LYS A 147 8.10 16.90 2.10
C LYS A 147 8.83 15.67 1.55
N ASP A 148 8.11 14.83 0.80
CA ASP A 148 8.58 13.56 0.27
C ASP A 148 8.91 13.60 -1.22
N ARG A 149 9.05 14.79 -1.80
CA ARG A 149 9.39 14.94 -3.22
C ARG A 149 10.86 14.65 -3.50
N VAL A 150 11.12 13.94 -4.59
CA VAL A 150 12.45 13.76 -5.18
C VAL A 150 12.88 15.11 -5.77
N SER A 151 14.05 15.59 -5.38
CA SER A 151 14.59 16.90 -5.82
C SER A 151 13.62 18.06 -5.59
N GLY A 152 12.76 17.97 -4.55
CA GLY A 152 11.74 18.97 -4.26
C GLY A 152 10.63 19.08 -5.31
N ARG A 153 10.63 18.24 -6.36
CA ARG A 153 9.75 18.38 -7.53
C ARG A 153 8.86 17.16 -7.76
N CYS A 154 9.44 15.96 -7.86
CA CYS A 154 8.73 14.77 -8.33
C CYS A 154 8.24 13.91 -7.18
N TYR A 155 7.07 13.29 -7.34
CA TYR A 155 6.59 12.27 -6.41
C TYR A 155 7.24 10.92 -6.73
N ALA A 156 7.84 10.28 -5.74
CA ALA A 156 8.48 8.97 -5.90
C ALA A 156 7.43 7.87 -6.08
N LEU A 157 7.48 7.19 -7.20
CA LEU A 157 6.56 6.10 -7.58
C LEU A 157 7.34 4.78 -7.64
N ALA A 158 7.25 3.96 -6.60
CA ALA A 158 7.81 2.63 -6.62
C ALA A 158 6.93 1.69 -7.44
N VAL A 159 7.58 0.85 -8.26
CA VAL A 159 6.91 -0.19 -9.05
C VAL A 159 7.51 -1.53 -8.71
N ASP A 160 6.65 -2.50 -8.40
CA ASP A 160 7.06 -3.86 -8.07
C ASP A 160 5.87 -4.81 -8.18
N ALA A 161 6.11 -6.09 -8.43
CA ALA A 161 5.08 -7.09 -8.55
C ALA A 161 4.85 -7.87 -7.26
N VAL A 162 3.59 -8.12 -6.97
CA VAL A 162 3.18 -8.95 -5.85
C VAL A 162 2.55 -10.25 -6.32
N HIS A 163 3.12 -11.36 -5.86
CA HIS A 163 2.52 -12.67 -6.05
C HIS A 163 1.38 -12.87 -5.05
N ARG A 164 0.21 -13.19 -5.60
CA ARG A 164 -0.99 -13.57 -4.87
C ARG A 164 -1.29 -15.01 -5.20
N ASP A 165 -1.94 -15.69 -4.31
CA ASP A 165 -2.59 -16.99 -4.44
C ASP A 165 -1.97 -18.10 -5.27
N VAL A 166 -2.03 -19.26 -4.64
CA VAL A 166 -1.92 -20.56 -5.27
C VAL A 166 -3.35 -21.09 -5.48
N ARG A 167 -3.79 -21.29 -6.72
CA ARG A 167 -5.02 -22.03 -6.99
C ARG A 167 -4.85 -23.46 -6.45
N ARG A 168 -5.74 -23.90 -5.58
CA ARG A 168 -5.94 -25.33 -5.30
C ARG A 168 -7.19 -25.76 -6.05
N ASN A 169 -7.07 -26.75 -6.91
CA ASN A 169 -8.25 -27.41 -7.46
C ASN A 169 -8.96 -28.15 -6.32
N GLY A 170 -10.29 -28.13 -6.31
CA GLY A 170 -11.10 -28.81 -5.29
C GLY A 170 -10.85 -30.33 -5.16
N LYS A 171 -10.04 -30.93 -6.04
CA LYS A 171 -9.62 -32.33 -6.03
C LYS A 171 -8.23 -32.57 -5.43
N GLY A 172 -7.60 -31.58 -4.82
CA GLY A 172 -6.29 -31.75 -4.18
C GLY A 172 -5.09 -31.85 -5.12
N GLU A 173 -5.30 -31.76 -6.42
CA GLU A 173 -4.22 -31.79 -7.40
C GLU A 173 -3.37 -30.51 -7.32
N THR A 174 -2.08 -30.72 -7.23
CA THR A 174 -1.11 -29.62 -7.28
C THR A 174 -0.95 -29.13 -8.70
N LEU A 175 -1.57 -28.00 -9.03
CA LEU A 175 -1.31 -27.28 -10.27
C LEU A 175 0.20 -26.94 -10.39
N SER A 176 0.74 -26.84 -11.59
CA SER A 176 2.13 -26.45 -11.81
C SER A 176 2.41 -25.06 -11.20
N ALA A 177 3.65 -24.76 -10.87
CA ALA A 177 4.05 -23.47 -10.30
C ALA A 177 3.64 -22.27 -11.18
N LYS A 178 3.50 -22.47 -12.52
CA LYS A 178 3.06 -21.46 -13.49
C LYS A 178 1.56 -21.17 -13.41
N GLU A 179 0.72 -22.16 -13.18
CA GLU A 179 -0.74 -22.02 -13.16
C GLU A 179 -1.28 -21.43 -11.86
N LYS A 180 -0.45 -21.38 -10.83
CA LYS A 180 -0.86 -21.09 -9.45
C LYS A 180 -0.79 -19.63 -9.05
N LYS A 181 -0.13 -18.75 -9.81
CA LYS A 181 0.21 -17.40 -9.36
C LYS A 181 -0.59 -16.35 -10.10
N THR A 182 -1.48 -15.67 -9.40
CA THR A 182 -1.95 -14.36 -9.85
C THR A 182 -0.91 -13.33 -9.44
N ILE A 183 -0.36 -12.60 -10.40
CA ILE A 183 0.63 -11.56 -10.18
C ILE A 183 -0.04 -10.22 -10.45
N ALA A 184 0.08 -9.28 -9.52
CA ALA A 184 -0.33 -7.90 -9.72
C ALA A 184 0.90 -7.00 -9.67
N LEU A 185 1.09 -6.21 -10.71
CA LEU A 185 2.06 -5.12 -10.72
C LEU A 185 1.43 -3.93 -10.02
N GLU A 186 2.11 -3.37 -9.04
CA GLU A 186 1.67 -2.22 -8.26
C GLU A 186 2.56 -1.01 -8.52
N ALA A 187 1.93 0.14 -8.73
CA ALA A 187 2.59 1.43 -8.70
C ALA A 187 2.14 2.19 -7.45
N LYS A 188 3.06 2.45 -6.53
CA LYS A 188 2.78 3.06 -5.23
C LYS A 188 3.60 4.33 -5.04
N LEU A 189 2.96 5.42 -4.63
CA LEU A 189 3.71 6.56 -4.08
C LEU A 189 4.35 6.15 -2.76
N ILE A 190 5.64 6.40 -2.63
CA ILE A 190 6.42 6.11 -1.43
C ILE A 190 6.94 7.39 -0.78
N THR A 191 7.04 7.38 0.54
CA THR A 191 7.52 8.52 1.34
C THR A 191 8.86 8.22 2.00
N LYS A 192 9.53 9.27 2.47
CA LYS A 192 10.76 9.17 3.28
C LYS A 192 10.51 8.41 4.60
N THR A 193 9.30 8.50 5.13
CA THR A 193 8.88 7.87 6.39
C THR A 193 8.40 6.42 6.23
N GLY A 194 8.40 5.87 4.99
CA GLY A 194 8.00 4.49 4.72
C GLY A 194 6.49 4.29 4.45
N MET A 195 5.69 5.36 4.36
CA MET A 195 4.32 5.25 3.86
C MET A 195 4.33 4.88 2.38
N SER A 196 3.38 4.06 1.94
CA SER A 196 3.32 3.59 0.57
C SER A 196 1.86 3.38 0.15
N VAL A 197 1.38 4.21 -0.78
CA VAL A 197 -0.02 4.24 -1.20
C VAL A 197 -0.19 3.88 -2.66
N THR A 198 -1.15 3.00 -2.97
CA THR A 198 -1.37 2.51 -4.32
C THR A 198 -1.99 3.58 -5.21
N VAL A 199 -1.35 3.85 -6.34
CA VAL A 199 -1.88 4.71 -7.41
C VAL A 199 -2.58 3.89 -8.47
N CYS A 200 -1.94 2.81 -8.92
CA CYS A 200 -2.44 1.96 -9.99
C CYS A 200 -1.95 0.52 -9.77
N SER A 201 -2.79 -0.42 -10.18
CA SER A 201 -2.47 -1.84 -10.18
C SER A 201 -2.72 -2.40 -11.58
N GLU A 202 -1.88 -3.31 -12.05
CA GLU A 202 -2.03 -3.99 -13.35
C GLU A 202 -1.86 -5.49 -13.16
N SER A 203 -2.71 -6.29 -13.81
CA SER A 203 -2.54 -7.74 -13.79
C SER A 203 -1.40 -8.15 -14.73
N VAL A 204 -0.50 -9.00 -14.25
CA VAL A 204 0.38 -9.78 -15.12
C VAL A 204 -0.45 -10.99 -15.55
N GLU A 205 -0.79 -11.07 -16.84
CA GLU A 205 -1.68 -12.11 -17.33
C GLU A 205 -1.01 -13.50 -17.18
N PRO A 206 -1.76 -14.51 -16.76
CA PRO A 206 -1.23 -15.88 -16.70
C PRO A 206 -0.89 -16.34 -18.12
N TYR A 207 0.01 -17.33 -18.20
CA TYR A 207 0.34 -17.99 -19.46
C TYR A 207 -0.96 -18.47 -20.14
N ASP A 208 -1.16 -18.05 -21.38
CA ASP A 208 -2.23 -18.50 -22.25
C ASP A 208 -1.60 -19.40 -23.31
N ASP A 209 -2.01 -20.67 -23.37
CA ASP A 209 -1.49 -21.67 -24.32
C ASP A 209 -1.68 -21.23 -25.80
N LYS A 210 -2.55 -20.23 -26.04
CA LYS A 210 -2.78 -19.62 -27.36
C LYS A 210 -1.79 -18.50 -27.70
N LYS A 211 -0.95 -18.07 -26.75
CA LYS A 211 0.06 -17.03 -26.94
C LYS A 211 1.45 -17.63 -26.71
N ASP A 212 2.28 -17.64 -27.75
CA ASP A 212 3.66 -18.14 -27.71
C ASP A 212 4.60 -17.43 -26.72
N LYS A 213 4.15 -16.38 -26.05
CA LYS A 213 4.97 -15.60 -25.10
C LYS A 213 4.26 -15.41 -23.78
N GLN A 214 4.94 -15.80 -22.70
CA GLN A 214 4.53 -15.50 -21.34
C GLN A 214 4.55 -13.99 -21.12
N ASP A 215 3.46 -13.44 -20.54
CA ASP A 215 3.44 -12.07 -20.07
C ASP A 215 4.43 -11.88 -18.90
N CYS A 216 5.01 -10.70 -18.81
CA CYS A 216 6.01 -10.36 -17.80
C CYS A 216 5.70 -8.98 -17.18
N GLU A 217 6.38 -8.70 -16.07
CA GLU A 217 6.21 -7.44 -15.35
C GLU A 217 6.52 -6.21 -16.21
N ILE A 218 7.48 -6.29 -17.12
CA ILE A 218 7.80 -5.19 -18.05
C ILE A 218 6.65 -4.95 -19.03
N ASN A 219 6.00 -6.00 -19.54
CA ASN A 219 4.83 -5.85 -20.40
C ASN A 219 3.64 -5.27 -19.63
N ALA A 220 3.43 -5.72 -18.39
CA ALA A 220 2.44 -5.13 -17.51
C ALA A 220 2.74 -3.65 -17.22
N PHE A 221 4.00 -3.29 -17.01
CA PHE A 221 4.41 -1.88 -16.85
C PHE A 221 4.13 -1.06 -18.11
N LYS A 222 4.42 -1.59 -19.31
CA LYS A 222 4.11 -0.92 -20.58
C LYS A 222 2.60 -0.64 -20.73
N ARG A 223 1.74 -1.54 -20.26
CA ARG A 223 0.28 -1.31 -20.24
C ARG A 223 -0.14 -0.31 -19.17
N MET A 224 0.49 -0.36 -17.99
CA MET A 224 0.19 0.50 -16.86
C MET A 224 0.66 1.95 -17.09
N ALA A 225 1.78 2.18 -17.73
CA ALA A 225 2.41 3.49 -17.88
C ALA A 225 1.49 4.54 -18.56
N PRO A 226 0.79 4.27 -19.68
CA PRO A 226 -0.15 5.22 -20.27
C PRO A 226 -1.34 5.52 -19.34
N VAL A 227 -1.81 4.54 -18.58
CA VAL A 227 -2.87 4.73 -17.57
C VAL A 227 -2.37 5.65 -16.46
N LEU A 228 -1.18 5.41 -15.93
CA LEU A 228 -0.53 6.28 -14.94
C LEU A 228 -0.35 7.70 -15.48
N ARG A 229 0.10 7.86 -16.74
CA ARG A 229 0.25 9.17 -17.39
C ARG A 229 -1.08 9.92 -17.42
N LYS A 230 -2.17 9.24 -17.79
CA LYS A 230 -3.51 9.83 -17.79
C LYS A 230 -3.97 10.20 -16.38
N LEU A 231 -3.80 9.28 -15.42
CA LEU A 231 -4.23 9.49 -14.05
C LEU A 231 -3.45 10.59 -13.35
N MET A 232 -2.14 10.69 -13.57
CA MET A 232 -1.23 11.57 -12.84
C MET A 232 -0.70 12.73 -13.70
N LYS A 233 -1.41 13.11 -14.77
CA LYS A 233 -0.98 14.10 -15.78
C LYS A 233 -0.43 15.41 -15.19
N LYS A 234 -1.01 15.88 -14.08
CA LYS A 234 -0.64 17.15 -13.44
C LYS A 234 0.47 17.01 -12.39
N PHE A 235 0.92 15.80 -12.10
CA PHE A 235 1.87 15.52 -11.03
C PHE A 235 3.17 14.96 -11.63
N PRO A 236 4.31 15.63 -11.42
CA PRO A 236 5.58 15.11 -11.87
C PRO A 236 5.96 13.85 -11.08
N LEU A 237 6.34 12.80 -11.78
CA LEU A 237 6.68 11.51 -11.20
C LEU A 237 8.17 11.20 -11.32
N CYS A 238 8.70 10.47 -10.35
CA CYS A 238 9.98 9.80 -10.41
C CYS A 238 9.76 8.30 -10.18
N LEU A 239 9.98 7.48 -11.21
CA LEU A 239 9.91 6.03 -11.10
C LEU A 239 11.07 5.52 -10.24
N VAL A 240 10.76 4.71 -9.23
CA VAL A 240 11.76 4.04 -8.40
C VAL A 240 11.59 2.54 -8.58
N GLY A 241 12.52 1.91 -9.31
CA GLY A 241 12.43 0.51 -9.73
C GLY A 241 13.61 -0.35 -9.29
N ASP A 242 13.38 -1.67 -9.27
CA ASP A 242 14.48 -2.62 -9.11
C ASP A 242 15.28 -2.82 -10.42
N ALA A 243 16.21 -3.77 -10.44
CA ALA A 243 17.02 -4.03 -11.60
C ALA A 243 16.23 -4.54 -12.81
N LEU A 244 15.02 -5.05 -12.62
CA LEU A 244 14.15 -5.45 -13.74
C LEU A 244 13.74 -4.23 -14.58
N TYR A 245 13.49 -3.09 -13.91
CA TYR A 245 13.12 -1.82 -14.54
C TYR A 245 14.35 -0.98 -14.97
N GLY A 246 15.55 -1.44 -14.65
CA GLY A 246 16.82 -0.85 -15.07
C GLY A 246 17.15 -1.20 -16.52
N CYS A 247 16.33 -0.81 -17.48
CA CYS A 247 16.48 -1.11 -18.89
C CYS A 247 15.98 0.02 -19.79
N ASP A 248 16.55 0.09 -21.00
CA ASP A 248 16.29 1.12 -22.00
C ASP A 248 14.79 1.32 -22.28
N SER A 249 14.04 0.25 -22.46
CA SER A 249 12.60 0.33 -22.76
C SER A 249 11.77 1.03 -21.66
N VAL A 250 12.16 0.90 -20.40
CA VAL A 250 11.49 1.59 -19.26
C VAL A 250 11.94 3.04 -19.18
N TRP A 251 13.23 3.29 -19.33
CA TRP A 251 13.80 4.64 -19.28
C TRP A 251 13.22 5.53 -20.37
N ARG A 252 13.09 5.03 -21.61
CA ARG A 252 12.45 5.76 -22.71
C ARG A 252 10.99 6.06 -22.47
N ILE A 253 10.24 5.17 -21.82
CA ILE A 253 8.85 5.45 -21.42
C ILE A 253 8.84 6.61 -20.41
N CYS A 254 9.75 6.61 -19.44
CA CYS A 254 9.86 7.70 -18.48
C CYS A 254 10.16 9.04 -19.16
N ASP A 255 11.15 9.07 -20.05
CA ASP A 255 11.52 10.29 -20.78
C ASP A 255 10.40 10.78 -21.69
N GLY A 256 9.75 9.89 -22.43
CA GLY A 256 8.60 10.21 -23.29
C GLY A 256 7.41 10.79 -22.53
N TYR A 257 7.28 10.50 -21.24
CA TYR A 257 6.26 11.09 -20.37
C TYR A 257 6.77 12.25 -19.52
N GLY A 258 8.05 12.63 -19.64
CA GLY A 258 8.67 13.64 -18.82
C GLY A 258 8.86 13.21 -17.35
N TRP A 259 8.86 11.91 -17.09
CA TRP A 259 9.12 11.37 -15.76
C TRP A 259 10.61 11.26 -15.48
N LYS A 260 10.97 11.38 -14.21
CA LYS A 260 12.28 11.01 -13.73
C LYS A 260 12.29 9.54 -13.33
N TYR A 261 13.50 8.97 -13.23
CA TYR A 261 13.64 7.61 -12.72
C TYR A 261 14.88 7.45 -11.85
N VAL A 262 14.82 6.50 -10.93
CA VAL A 262 15.94 5.96 -10.14
C VAL A 262 15.75 4.44 -10.12
N THR A 263 16.54 3.72 -10.89
CA THR A 263 16.42 2.26 -10.99
C THR A 263 17.70 1.58 -10.54
N THR A 264 17.58 0.45 -9.84
CA THR A 264 18.77 -0.33 -9.48
C THR A 264 19.51 -0.76 -10.76
N PHE A 265 20.79 -0.47 -10.82
CA PHE A 265 21.66 -0.81 -11.95
C PHE A 265 22.54 -2.01 -11.59
N LYS A 266 22.42 -3.10 -12.35
CA LYS A 266 23.14 -4.36 -12.12
C LYS A 266 23.64 -4.93 -13.43
N GLU A 267 24.73 -5.69 -13.35
CA GLU A 267 25.40 -6.34 -14.48
C GLU A 267 24.45 -7.12 -15.40
N GLY A 268 23.56 -7.95 -14.83
CA GLY A 268 22.71 -8.86 -15.60
C GLY A 268 21.69 -8.22 -16.55
N ARG A 269 21.59 -6.88 -16.62
CA ARG A 269 20.71 -6.18 -17.57
C ARG A 269 21.43 -5.54 -18.74
N MET A 270 22.58 -4.95 -18.48
CA MET A 270 23.44 -4.28 -19.47
C MET A 270 24.90 -4.55 -19.11
N PRO A 271 25.42 -5.77 -19.34
CA PRO A 271 26.72 -6.17 -18.81
C PRO A 271 27.85 -5.27 -19.30
N ASP A 272 27.87 -4.89 -20.59
CA ASP A 272 28.93 -4.05 -21.14
C ASP A 272 28.90 -2.62 -20.53
N VAL A 273 27.72 -2.02 -20.46
CA VAL A 273 27.55 -0.67 -19.85
C VAL A 273 27.91 -0.71 -18.37
N TYR A 274 27.52 -1.79 -17.66
CA TYR A 274 27.87 -1.98 -16.27
C TYR A 274 29.38 -2.11 -16.08
N ALA A 275 30.05 -2.95 -16.91
CA ALA A 275 31.50 -3.12 -16.86
C ALA A 275 32.24 -1.81 -17.14
N ASN A 276 31.78 -1.01 -18.11
CA ASN A 276 32.32 0.31 -18.40
C ASN A 276 32.21 1.26 -17.19
N VAL A 277 31.03 1.36 -16.58
CA VAL A 277 30.82 2.17 -15.37
C VAL A 277 31.72 1.73 -14.21
N VAL A 278 31.87 0.41 -14.00
CA VAL A 278 32.76 -0.13 -12.98
C VAL A 278 34.22 0.22 -13.27
N LEU A 279 34.63 0.18 -14.54
CA LEU A 279 35.97 0.58 -14.97
C LEU A 279 36.19 2.07 -14.69
N MET A 280 35.27 2.97 -15.07
CA MET A 280 35.33 4.40 -14.79
C MET A 280 35.52 4.65 -13.27
N PHE A 281 34.74 3.95 -12.42
CA PHE A 281 34.89 4.06 -10.96
C PHE A 281 36.25 3.58 -10.43
N LYS A 282 36.88 2.58 -11.08
CA LYS A 282 38.20 2.07 -10.71
C LYS A 282 39.32 2.99 -11.19
N CYS A 283 39.22 3.52 -12.39
CA CYS A 283 40.23 4.41 -12.98
C CYS A 283 40.18 5.84 -12.44
N GLY A 284 39.12 6.19 -11.69
CA GLY A 284 38.95 7.57 -11.20
C GLY A 284 38.27 8.52 -12.20
N ASP A 285 37.81 8.01 -13.36
CA ASP A 285 37.05 8.78 -14.37
C ASP A 285 35.61 9.04 -13.90
N CYS A 286 35.47 9.50 -12.66
CA CYS A 286 34.18 9.77 -12.03
C CYS A 286 34.36 10.82 -10.93
N GLU A 287 33.26 11.48 -10.61
CA GLU A 287 33.23 12.30 -9.40
C GLU A 287 32.99 11.42 -8.17
N SER A 288 33.53 11.86 -7.03
CA SER A 288 33.37 11.15 -5.76
C SER A 288 33.33 12.09 -4.56
N GLY A 289 32.84 11.60 -3.44
CA GLY A 289 32.84 12.35 -2.20
C GLY A 289 32.58 11.44 -0.99
N GLU A 290 33.04 11.92 0.16
CA GLU A 290 32.79 11.28 1.45
C GLU A 290 31.51 11.84 2.06
N LEU A 291 30.61 10.94 2.43
CA LEU A 291 29.34 11.27 3.06
C LEU A 291 29.50 11.24 4.57
N LEU A 292 29.10 12.35 5.22
CA LEU A 292 28.86 12.40 6.66
C LEU A 292 27.62 13.27 6.90
N LYS A 293 26.46 12.63 7.19
CA LYS A 293 25.20 13.34 7.34
C LYS A 293 24.33 12.79 8.45
N GLY A 294 23.63 13.66 9.13
CA GLY A 294 22.56 13.38 10.08
C GLY A 294 22.96 13.62 11.53
N ASP A 295 22.01 14.14 12.30
CA ASP A 295 22.10 14.30 13.74
C ASP A 295 21.57 13.03 14.43
N GLY A 296 22.20 12.55 15.48
CA GLY A 296 21.77 11.41 16.28
C GLY A 296 22.19 10.03 15.77
N LYS A 297 21.92 9.67 14.52
CA LYS A 297 22.42 8.45 13.85
C LYS A 297 23.00 8.82 12.49
N PRO A 298 24.22 9.35 12.46
CA PRO A 298 24.85 9.82 11.25
C PRO A 298 25.07 8.66 10.25
N ARG A 299 24.87 8.98 8.97
CA ARG A 299 25.24 8.12 7.86
C ARG A 299 26.63 8.54 7.38
N PHE A 300 27.48 7.58 7.13
CA PHE A 300 28.83 7.82 6.65
C PHE A 300 29.22 6.79 5.59
N GLY A 301 30.10 7.16 4.69
CA GLY A 301 30.56 6.28 3.63
C GLY A 301 31.05 7.04 2.42
N THR A 302 31.16 6.34 1.29
CA THR A 302 31.66 6.91 0.04
C THR A 302 30.57 6.87 -1.03
N MET A 303 30.56 7.93 -1.84
CA MET A 303 29.71 8.05 -3.02
C MET A 303 30.58 8.28 -4.25
N LYS A 304 30.20 7.64 -5.36
CA LYS A 304 30.80 7.87 -6.70
C LYS A 304 29.69 8.08 -7.69
N TRP A 305 29.87 8.96 -8.66
CA TRP A 305 28.90 9.14 -9.72
C TRP A 305 29.55 9.52 -11.03
N VAL A 306 28.86 9.19 -12.11
CA VAL A 306 29.25 9.51 -13.48
C VAL A 306 28.01 9.93 -14.27
N CYS A 307 28.15 11.00 -15.06
CA CYS A 307 27.07 11.53 -15.86
C CYS A 307 27.28 11.24 -17.36
N GLY A 308 26.17 11.06 -18.09
CA GLY A 308 26.20 10.93 -19.55
C GLY A 308 26.77 9.61 -20.07
N VAL A 309 26.71 8.54 -19.29
CA VAL A 309 27.14 7.21 -19.74
C VAL A 309 26.25 6.75 -20.88
N GLU A 310 26.85 6.45 -22.02
CA GLU A 310 26.14 5.95 -23.19
C GLU A 310 25.77 4.46 -23.01
N THR A 311 24.53 4.14 -23.37
CA THR A 311 24.08 2.73 -23.42
C THR A 311 24.38 2.12 -24.77
N ASN A 312 24.26 0.79 -24.90
CA ASN A 312 24.44 0.08 -26.15
C ASN A 312 23.31 0.26 -27.18
N ALA A 313 22.37 1.18 -26.89
CA ALA A 313 21.29 1.51 -27.80
C ALA A 313 21.84 2.19 -29.08
N ALA A 314 21.22 1.95 -30.22
CA ALA A 314 21.69 2.46 -31.53
C ALA A 314 21.79 4.00 -31.54
N ASP A 315 20.98 4.70 -30.76
CA ASP A 315 20.99 6.17 -30.61
C ASP A 315 21.82 6.64 -29.41
N ARG A 316 22.62 5.76 -28.82
CA ARG A 316 23.52 6.06 -27.71
C ARG A 316 22.80 6.78 -26.55
N TYR A 317 21.70 6.21 -26.11
CA TYR A 317 20.92 6.75 -24.99
C TYR A 317 21.81 6.96 -23.76
N LYS A 318 21.69 8.13 -23.12
CA LYS A 318 22.57 8.51 -22.00
C LYS A 318 21.88 8.40 -20.67
N ILE A 319 22.60 7.84 -19.69
CA ILE A 319 22.16 7.73 -18.29
C ILE A 319 23.20 8.35 -17.35
N ASN A 320 22.77 8.73 -16.16
CA ASN A 320 23.67 9.03 -15.04
C ASN A 320 23.65 7.85 -14.06
N VAL A 321 24.77 7.55 -13.45
CA VAL A 321 24.92 6.44 -12.52
C VAL A 321 25.50 6.92 -11.20
N VAL A 322 24.87 6.52 -10.09
CA VAL A 322 25.35 6.73 -8.72
C VAL A 322 25.69 5.41 -8.09
N PHE A 323 26.83 5.31 -7.47
CA PHE A 323 27.22 4.21 -6.59
C PHE A 323 27.46 4.74 -5.18
N GLY A 324 26.99 4.02 -4.19
CA GLY A 324 27.27 4.34 -2.78
C GLY A 324 27.57 3.11 -1.95
N GLU A 325 28.47 3.29 -1.00
CA GLU A 325 28.77 2.37 0.09
C GLU A 325 28.56 3.12 1.40
N VAL A 326 27.41 2.91 2.06
CA VAL A 326 26.96 3.75 3.18
C VAL A 326 26.60 2.90 4.40
N SER A 327 27.12 3.29 5.54
CA SER A 327 26.80 2.78 6.87
C SER A 327 25.95 3.76 7.66
N ILE A 328 25.22 3.26 8.65
CA ILE A 328 24.51 4.06 9.65
C ILE A 328 25.19 3.80 11.00
N PHE A 329 25.63 4.85 11.67
CA PHE A 329 26.31 4.74 12.96
C PHE A 329 25.41 4.05 14.01
N GLY A 330 25.96 3.07 14.70
CA GLY A 330 25.25 2.33 15.75
C GLY A 330 24.18 1.35 15.24
N GLU A 331 24.05 1.14 13.92
CA GLU A 331 23.12 0.14 13.40
C GLU A 331 23.70 -1.27 13.56
N LYS A 332 22.98 -2.11 14.33
CA LYS A 332 23.38 -3.50 14.61
C LYS A 332 22.44 -4.51 13.95
N THR A 333 22.97 -5.69 13.65
CA THR A 333 22.18 -6.85 13.23
C THR A 333 21.34 -7.38 14.40
N ALA A 334 20.35 -8.23 14.14
CA ALA A 334 19.58 -8.93 15.17
C ALA A 334 20.44 -9.74 16.15
N LYS A 335 21.68 -10.08 15.76
CA LYS A 335 22.68 -10.78 16.59
C LYS A 335 23.66 -9.83 17.30
N GLY A 336 23.39 -8.52 17.33
CA GLY A 336 24.19 -7.50 18.01
C GLY A 336 25.52 -7.10 17.33
N LYS A 337 25.84 -7.67 16.16
CA LYS A 337 27.02 -7.30 15.36
C LYS A 337 26.76 -6.04 14.56
N ASP A 338 27.79 -5.24 14.28
CA ASP A 338 27.67 -4.09 13.40
C ASP A 338 27.19 -4.49 12.02
N LYS A 339 26.30 -3.71 11.48
CA LYS A 339 25.71 -3.97 10.17
C LYS A 339 26.71 -3.57 9.09
N LYS A 340 26.92 -4.45 8.10
CA LYS A 340 27.77 -4.13 6.95
C LYS A 340 27.25 -2.93 6.19
N PRO A 341 28.13 -2.11 5.56
CA PRO A 341 27.72 -1.02 4.67
C PRO A 341 26.73 -1.51 3.62
N TYR A 342 25.71 -0.71 3.38
CA TYR A 342 24.82 -0.96 2.23
C TYR A 342 25.52 -0.47 0.97
N LYS A 343 25.70 -1.36 0.00
CA LYS A 343 26.24 -1.07 -1.33
C LYS A 343 25.10 -1.08 -2.35
N GLY A 344 25.02 -0.02 -3.17
CA GLY A 344 24.01 0.08 -4.20
C GLY A 344 24.48 0.93 -5.38
N MET A 345 24.06 0.54 -6.58
CA MET A 345 24.28 1.28 -7.80
C MET A 345 22.93 1.57 -8.46
N PHE A 346 22.73 2.82 -8.90
CA PHE A 346 21.46 3.28 -9.43
C PHE A 346 21.66 4.10 -10.70
N ALA A 347 20.86 3.78 -11.74
CA ALA A 347 20.77 4.57 -12.96
C ALA A 347 19.64 5.59 -12.87
N THR A 348 19.83 6.76 -13.44
CA THR A 348 18.88 7.87 -13.37
C THR A 348 19.01 8.84 -14.54
N ASN A 349 17.93 9.60 -14.86
CA ASN A 349 17.94 10.79 -15.71
C ASN A 349 17.90 12.10 -14.91
N LEU A 350 18.04 12.04 -13.58
CA LEU A 350 18.20 13.23 -12.75
C LEU A 350 19.62 13.80 -12.95
N PRO A 351 19.78 15.12 -13.04
CA PRO A 351 21.11 15.74 -13.03
C PRO A 351 21.79 15.49 -11.68
N ILE A 352 23.11 15.31 -11.70
CA ILE A 352 23.92 15.12 -10.49
C ILE A 352 24.95 16.22 -10.48
N ASP A 353 24.73 17.21 -9.63
CA ASP A 353 25.52 18.43 -9.49
C ASP A 353 26.38 18.44 -8.22
N GLY A 354 26.57 17.26 -7.63
CA GLY A 354 27.43 17.06 -6.45
C GLY A 354 26.96 15.99 -5.50
N LEU A 355 27.67 15.86 -4.38
CA LEU A 355 27.50 14.83 -3.38
C LEU A 355 26.07 14.78 -2.80
N ASP A 356 25.46 15.94 -2.53
CA ASP A 356 24.11 16.00 -1.95
C ASP A 356 23.06 15.40 -2.88
N LYS A 357 23.21 15.63 -4.19
CA LYS A 357 22.31 15.08 -5.20
C LYS A 357 22.57 13.57 -5.39
N ALA A 358 23.81 13.15 -5.40
CA ALA A 358 24.18 11.74 -5.46
C ALA A 358 23.59 10.98 -4.25
N ASP A 359 23.72 11.54 -3.04
CA ASP A 359 23.12 10.95 -1.83
C ASP A 359 21.59 10.92 -1.87
N GLU A 360 20.95 11.97 -2.36
CA GLU A 360 19.50 11.99 -2.54
C GLU A 360 19.03 10.85 -3.45
N ILE A 361 19.66 10.68 -4.61
CA ILE A 361 19.34 9.62 -5.58
C ILE A 361 19.55 8.25 -4.96
N PHE A 362 20.69 8.03 -4.30
CA PHE A 362 21.00 6.80 -3.59
C PHE A 362 19.95 6.46 -2.53
N CYS A 363 19.54 7.44 -1.74
CA CYS A 363 18.51 7.28 -0.73
C CYS A 363 17.15 6.91 -1.34
N TRP A 364 16.76 7.51 -2.46
CA TRP A 364 15.51 7.16 -3.15
C TRP A 364 15.58 5.76 -3.74
N GLY A 365 16.67 5.38 -4.37
CA GLY A 365 16.87 4.02 -4.87
C GLY A 365 16.76 2.97 -3.75
N ARG A 366 17.34 3.24 -2.59
CA ARG A 366 17.22 2.39 -1.40
C ARG A 366 15.78 2.31 -0.86
N ARG A 367 15.02 3.40 -0.91
CA ARG A 367 13.62 3.45 -0.45
C ARG A 367 12.66 2.61 -1.30
N ARG A 368 13.07 2.10 -2.45
CA ARG A 368 12.30 1.10 -3.19
C ARG A 368 11.81 -0.04 -2.29
N TRP A 369 12.63 -0.46 -1.31
CA TRP A 369 12.26 -1.49 -0.35
C TRP A 369 10.96 -1.21 0.44
N ASN A 370 10.49 0.04 0.45
CA ASN A 370 9.23 0.38 1.11
C ASN A 370 8.05 -0.38 0.48
N ILE A 371 8.05 -0.62 -0.83
CA ILE A 371 6.97 -1.38 -1.49
C ILE A 371 7.01 -2.85 -1.09
N GLU A 372 8.19 -3.45 -0.98
CA GLU A 372 8.35 -4.84 -0.53
C GLU A 372 7.93 -5.02 0.94
N ASN A 373 8.29 -4.06 1.80
CA ASN A 373 7.85 -4.05 3.20
C ASN A 373 6.32 -3.98 3.29
N VAL A 374 5.67 -3.16 2.48
CA VAL A 374 4.21 -3.11 2.40
C VAL A 374 3.62 -4.44 1.97
N PHE A 375 4.16 -5.09 0.95
CA PHE A 375 3.70 -6.42 0.56
C PHE A 375 3.87 -7.45 1.67
N LYS A 376 4.98 -7.39 2.41
CA LYS A 376 5.21 -8.24 3.57
C LYS A 376 4.16 -8.00 4.66
N GLU A 377 3.87 -6.75 4.98
CA GLU A 377 2.85 -6.40 5.96
C GLU A 377 1.45 -6.83 5.48
N GLN A 378 1.08 -6.56 4.24
CA GLN A 378 -0.20 -7.00 3.68
C GLN A 378 -0.36 -8.53 3.66
N LYS A 379 0.74 -9.28 3.48
CA LYS A 379 0.74 -10.75 3.50
C LYS A 379 0.67 -11.33 4.92
N HIS A 380 1.29 -10.68 5.90
CA HIS A 380 1.54 -11.27 7.22
C HIS A 380 0.84 -10.56 8.38
N SER A 381 0.51 -9.28 8.24
CA SER A 381 -0.07 -8.48 9.33
C SER A 381 -1.60 -8.29 9.22
N GLY A 382 -2.32 -9.24 8.64
CA GLY A 382 -3.77 -9.33 8.76
C GLY A 382 -4.60 -8.78 7.60
N PHE A 383 -4.01 -8.22 6.53
CA PHE A 383 -4.74 -7.79 5.34
C PHE A 383 -5.14 -8.93 4.39
N GLY A 384 -4.60 -10.12 4.60
CA GLY A 384 -4.99 -11.32 3.86
C GLY A 384 -4.56 -11.35 2.40
N LEU A 385 -3.51 -10.60 2.01
CA LEU A 385 -3.05 -10.52 0.61
C LEU A 385 -2.72 -11.88 0.00
N LYS A 386 -2.26 -12.85 0.80
CA LYS A 386 -1.96 -14.22 0.35
C LYS A 386 -3.21 -15.04 0.07
N HIS A 387 -4.35 -14.68 0.64
CA HIS A 387 -5.57 -15.50 0.57
C HIS A 387 -6.47 -15.02 -0.55
N ARG A 388 -6.97 -15.96 -1.32
CA ARG A 388 -8.01 -15.69 -2.30
C ARG A 388 -9.34 -15.51 -1.57
N PHE A 389 -9.87 -14.30 -1.62
CA PHE A 389 -11.12 -13.98 -0.94
C PHE A 389 -12.32 -14.68 -1.57
N VAL A 390 -12.34 -14.78 -2.91
CA VAL A 390 -13.43 -15.38 -3.67
C VAL A 390 -12.93 -15.95 -5.00
N ASN A 391 -13.64 -16.97 -5.52
CA ASN A 391 -13.27 -17.61 -6.79
C ASN A 391 -13.65 -16.79 -8.04
N ALA A 392 -14.72 -16.00 -7.98
CA ALA A 392 -15.15 -15.18 -9.12
C ALA A 392 -14.12 -14.09 -9.42
N THR A 393 -13.61 -14.08 -10.65
CA THR A 393 -12.49 -13.21 -11.08
C THR A 393 -12.75 -11.73 -10.80
N ASN A 394 -13.93 -11.21 -11.24
CA ASN A 394 -14.27 -9.80 -11.05
C ASN A 394 -14.37 -9.43 -9.56
N ALA A 395 -15.04 -10.24 -8.74
CA ALA A 395 -15.15 -10.00 -7.31
C ALA A 395 -13.79 -10.10 -6.59
N ASN A 396 -12.89 -10.99 -7.04
CA ASN A 396 -11.54 -11.10 -6.47
C ASN A 396 -10.66 -9.88 -6.84
N LYS A 397 -10.76 -9.36 -8.07
CA LYS A 397 -10.10 -8.11 -8.46
C LYS A 397 -10.65 -6.93 -7.66
N THR A 398 -11.98 -6.82 -7.54
CA THR A 398 -12.63 -5.78 -6.74
C THR A 398 -12.18 -5.82 -5.29
N TRP A 399 -12.16 -7.00 -4.66
CA TRP A 399 -11.64 -7.17 -3.31
C TRP A 399 -10.21 -6.68 -3.18
N TYR A 400 -9.36 -7.02 -4.13
CA TYR A 400 -7.97 -6.60 -4.12
C TYR A 400 -7.82 -5.08 -4.13
N TYR A 401 -8.56 -4.40 -5.01
CA TYR A 401 -8.48 -2.94 -5.09
C TYR A 401 -9.05 -2.26 -3.83
N LEU A 402 -10.13 -2.79 -3.26
CA LEU A 402 -10.67 -2.31 -1.99
C LEU A 402 -9.69 -2.54 -0.83
N MET A 403 -8.99 -3.66 -0.81
CA MET A 403 -7.95 -3.93 0.18
C MET A 403 -6.80 -2.92 0.09
N GLN A 404 -6.42 -2.49 -1.12
CA GLN A 404 -5.42 -1.43 -1.29
C GLN A 404 -5.92 -0.07 -0.79
N ILE A 405 -7.22 0.24 -0.97
CA ILE A 405 -7.83 1.45 -0.37
C ILE A 405 -7.79 1.35 1.15
N ALA A 406 -8.24 0.23 1.71
CA ALA A 406 -8.21 0.00 3.15
C ALA A 406 -6.78 0.09 3.74
N TRP A 407 -5.79 -0.42 3.01
CA TRP A 407 -4.38 -0.27 3.37
C TRP A 407 -3.93 1.20 3.41
N THR A 408 -4.29 2.00 2.42
CA THR A 408 -3.99 3.43 2.40
C THR A 408 -4.62 4.15 3.59
N LEU A 409 -5.89 3.89 3.86
CA LEU A 409 -6.61 4.45 4.99
C LEU A 409 -5.99 4.03 6.33
N TRP A 410 -5.63 2.76 6.48
CA TRP A 410 -4.96 2.26 7.68
C TRP A 410 -3.64 2.98 7.95
N GLN A 411 -2.79 3.15 6.94
CA GLN A 411 -1.54 3.89 7.10
C GLN A 411 -1.77 5.34 7.52
N MET A 412 -2.80 6.00 6.97
CA MET A 412 -3.16 7.37 7.36
C MET A 412 -3.61 7.42 8.82
N PHE A 413 -4.47 6.51 9.24
CA PHE A 413 -4.93 6.42 10.63
C PHE A 413 -3.78 6.11 11.58
N GLN A 414 -2.99 5.08 11.29
CA GLN A 414 -1.85 4.69 12.11
C GLN A 414 -0.86 5.83 12.30
N ARG A 415 -0.42 6.46 11.21
CA ARG A 415 0.59 7.52 11.26
C ARG A 415 0.04 8.86 11.75
N GLY A 416 -1.22 9.12 11.45
CA GLY A 416 -1.88 10.35 11.86
C GLY A 416 -2.30 10.36 13.32
N PHE A 417 -2.60 9.19 13.89
CA PHE A 417 -3.16 9.07 15.23
C PHE A 417 -2.43 8.08 16.13
N LEU A 418 -2.38 6.79 15.78
CA LEU A 418 -1.86 5.77 16.69
C LEU A 418 -0.41 5.99 17.12
N LEU A 419 0.46 6.45 16.22
CA LEU A 419 1.86 6.74 16.57
C LEU A 419 2.01 7.92 17.55
N ARG A 420 1.01 8.79 17.66
CA ARG A 420 0.98 9.86 18.66
C ARG A 420 0.57 9.36 20.03
N LEU A 421 -0.37 8.43 20.09
CA LEU A 421 -0.76 7.76 21.33
C LEU A 421 0.39 6.92 21.89
N GLU A 422 1.13 6.22 21.05
CA GLU A 422 2.24 5.35 21.47
C GLU A 422 3.42 6.10 22.11
N SER A 423 3.52 7.42 21.94
CA SER A 423 4.61 8.21 22.54
C SER A 423 4.56 8.26 24.08
N GLY A 424 3.41 7.98 24.69
CA GLY A 424 3.22 7.98 26.14
C GLY A 424 2.92 6.60 26.77
N CYS A 425 2.79 5.54 25.97
CA CYS A 425 2.30 4.25 26.43
C CYS A 425 3.15 3.07 25.92
N ARG A 426 2.92 1.89 26.48
CA ARG A 426 3.51 0.63 26.02
C ARG A 426 3.21 0.43 24.53
N LYS A 427 4.25 0.20 23.70
CA LYS A 427 4.13 -0.05 22.27
C LYS A 427 3.25 -1.27 21.98
N MET A 428 2.05 -1.04 21.50
CA MET A 428 1.15 -2.09 21.03
C MET A 428 1.46 -2.44 19.57
N THR A 429 1.35 -3.71 19.21
CA THR A 429 1.46 -4.11 17.80
C THR A 429 0.23 -3.65 17.03
N GLN A 430 0.39 -3.40 15.73
CA GLN A 430 -0.74 -3.05 14.85
C GLN A 430 -1.89 -4.07 14.89
N VAL A 431 -1.55 -5.36 15.08
CA VAL A 431 -2.55 -6.43 15.16
C VAL A 431 -3.35 -6.30 16.45
N LEU A 432 -2.68 -6.04 17.54
CA LEU A 432 -3.34 -5.87 18.85
C LEU A 432 -4.25 -4.63 18.85
N TRP A 433 -3.77 -3.49 18.32
CA TRP A 433 -4.60 -2.30 18.15
C TRP A 433 -5.89 -2.59 17.36
N CYS A 434 -5.78 -3.31 16.24
CA CYS A 434 -6.96 -3.65 15.44
C CYS A 434 -7.90 -4.61 16.17
N GLU A 435 -7.37 -5.50 16.99
CA GLU A 435 -8.17 -6.45 17.78
C GLU A 435 -8.95 -5.72 18.89
N GLU A 436 -8.30 -4.84 19.63
CA GLU A 436 -8.94 -4.04 20.67
C GLU A 436 -10.01 -3.09 20.10
N ILE A 437 -9.69 -2.33 19.05
CA ILE A 437 -10.67 -1.45 18.39
C ILE A 437 -11.87 -2.27 17.87
N ARG A 438 -11.63 -3.42 17.25
CA ARG A 438 -12.69 -4.29 16.73
C ARG A 438 -13.55 -4.84 17.86
N THR A 439 -12.96 -5.32 18.95
CA THR A 439 -13.65 -5.85 20.10
C THR A 439 -14.53 -4.76 20.74
N TYR A 440 -13.99 -3.58 20.91
CA TYR A 440 -14.73 -2.45 21.45
C TYR A 440 -15.93 -2.06 20.56
N ILE A 441 -15.74 -1.93 19.24
CA ILE A 441 -16.83 -1.60 18.30
C ILE A 441 -17.91 -2.68 18.32
N ARG A 442 -17.54 -3.95 18.46
CA ARG A 442 -18.52 -5.06 18.53
C ARG A 442 -19.41 -4.97 19.76
N HIS A 443 -18.89 -4.57 20.91
CA HIS A 443 -19.62 -4.52 22.16
C HIS A 443 -20.35 -3.20 22.36
N PHE A 444 -19.72 -2.10 22.03
CA PHE A 444 -20.21 -0.76 22.38
C PHE A 444 -20.59 0.09 21.15
N GLY A 445 -20.12 -0.27 19.95
CA GLY A 445 -20.25 0.57 18.77
C GLY A 445 -19.31 1.78 18.81
N CYS A 446 -19.01 2.35 17.65
CA CYS A 446 -18.17 3.55 17.58
C CYS A 446 -18.93 4.87 17.84
N VAL A 447 -20.26 4.81 17.88
CA VAL A 447 -21.14 6.00 18.10
C VAL A 447 -21.41 6.26 19.58
N MET A 448 -21.26 5.25 20.45
CA MET A 448 -21.60 5.34 21.86
C MET A 448 -20.63 6.17 22.73
N MET A 449 -19.53 6.63 22.17
CA MET A 449 -18.42 7.24 22.90
C MET A 449 -18.58 8.73 23.17
N LYS A 450 -19.50 9.42 22.49
CA LYS A 450 -19.84 10.80 22.86
C LYS A 450 -21.20 10.79 23.55
N PRO A 451 -21.34 11.30 24.79
CA PRO A 451 -22.63 11.29 25.54
C PRO A 451 -23.81 11.87 24.76
N ARG A 452 -23.56 12.76 23.79
CA ARG A 452 -24.57 13.33 22.89
C ARG A 452 -25.13 12.35 21.85
N TYR A 453 -24.49 11.19 21.61
CA TYR A 453 -24.90 10.24 20.58
C TYR A 453 -25.58 8.98 21.11
N GLN A 454 -25.64 8.79 22.44
CA GLN A 454 -26.38 7.67 23.08
C GLN A 454 -27.86 7.64 22.69
N LEU A 455 -28.44 8.80 22.42
CA LEU A 455 -29.84 8.94 22.02
C LEU A 455 -30.11 8.61 20.55
N LEU A 456 -29.15 8.76 19.67
CA LEU A 456 -29.34 8.58 18.24
C LEU A 456 -29.43 7.09 17.81
N CYS A 457 -28.71 6.19 18.49
CA CYS A 457 -28.78 4.75 18.16
C CYS A 457 -30.06 4.06 18.66
N ARG A 458 -30.77 4.63 19.66
CA ARG A 458 -32.00 4.05 20.17
C ARG A 458 -33.30 4.78 19.74
N ALA A 459 -33.20 6.03 19.32
CA ALA A 459 -34.38 6.85 19.02
C ALA A 459 -34.60 7.12 17.51
N GLN A 460 -33.64 6.86 16.65
CA GLN A 460 -33.75 7.10 15.20
C GLN A 460 -33.70 5.82 14.34
N LEU A 461 -33.64 4.66 14.96
CA LEU A 461 -33.78 3.35 14.36
C LEU A 461 -34.98 2.64 15.01
#